data_a62444a41c71d3daee328650f22c2458
#
_entry.id   a62444a41c71d3daee328650f22c2458
#
_cell.length_a   1.000
_cell.length_b   1.000
_cell.length_c   1.000
_cell.angle_alpha   90.00
_cell.angle_beta   90.00
_cell.angle_gamma   90.00
#
_symmetry.space_group_name_H-M   'P 1'
#
loop_
_entity.id
_entity.type
_entity.pdbx_description
1 polymer ?
#
loop_
_entity_poly.entity_id
_entity_poly.type
_entity_poly.pdbx_seq_one_letter_code
_entity_poly.pdbx_strand_id
1 'polypeptide(L)'
;MVKLADLVREQTFHYAEVAHGQIELNAAVAAYEPERDRLTSHSVTQVPYYLHLTLAQCLGMDSSRIRVVKPFVGGGFGHRVEPLNFEMVTAALARAAGGMVRTELSREECFLTHRGRPETDIRLKLGLKK
;
A
#
# COMPACT_ATOMS: atom_id res chain seq x y z
N MET A 1 7.75 -37.10 9.33
CA MET A 1 8.55 -37.27 8.07
C MET A 1 10.05 -37.04 8.30
N VAL A 2 10.50 -35.94 8.94
CA VAL A 2 11.96 -35.68 9.16
C VAL A 2 12.67 -36.75 9.97
N LYS A 3 11.98 -37.49 10.85
CA LYS A 3 12.54 -38.59 11.66
C LYS A 3 12.95 -39.85 10.86
N LEU A 4 12.57 -39.93 9.58
CA LEU A 4 12.88 -41.09 8.69
C LEU A 4 13.88 -40.69 7.59
N ALA A 5 14.54 -39.53 7.74
CA ALA A 5 15.49 -39.04 6.75
C ALA A 5 16.91 -39.53 7.08
N ASP A 6 17.67 -39.88 6.03
CA ASP A 6 19.06 -40.34 6.16
C ASP A 6 20.02 -39.16 6.47
N LEU A 7 19.63 -37.96 6.04
CA LEU A 7 20.35 -36.73 6.32
C LEU A 7 19.38 -35.65 6.77
N VAL A 8 19.68 -35.00 7.91
CA VAL A 8 18.92 -33.87 8.41
C VAL A 8 19.82 -32.65 8.48
N ARG A 9 19.33 -31.51 7.94
CA ARG A 9 19.95 -30.20 8.09
C ARG A 9 18.97 -29.29 8.78
N GLU A 10 19.46 -28.51 9.73
CA GLU A 10 18.67 -27.51 10.45
C GLU A 10 19.48 -26.22 10.53
N GLN A 11 18.83 -25.10 10.22
CA GLN A 11 19.47 -23.77 10.22
C GLN A 11 18.43 -22.70 10.56
N THR A 12 18.88 -21.66 11.25
CA THR A 12 18.10 -20.46 11.52
C THR A 12 18.64 -19.31 10.70
N PHE A 13 17.75 -18.56 10.06
CA PHE A 13 18.04 -17.35 9.30
C PHE A 13 17.35 -16.19 9.98
N HIS A 14 18.09 -15.11 10.16
CA HIS A 14 17.57 -13.85 10.69
C HIS A 14 17.54 -12.80 9.59
N TYR A 15 16.41 -12.10 9.43
CA TYR A 15 16.24 -10.96 8.54
C TYR A 15 15.85 -9.75 9.38
N ALA A 16 16.65 -8.70 9.32
CA ALA A 16 16.33 -7.43 9.96
C ALA A 16 15.16 -6.74 9.25
N GLU A 17 14.43 -5.91 9.96
CA GLU A 17 13.42 -5.03 9.38
C GLU A 17 14.04 -4.10 8.34
N VAL A 18 13.36 -3.92 7.20
CA VAL A 18 13.80 -3.03 6.12
C VAL A 18 12.66 -2.20 5.55
N ALA A 19 12.97 -0.95 5.19
CA ALA A 19 12.09 -0.07 4.46
C ALA A 19 12.22 -0.29 2.96
N HIS A 20 11.15 -0.03 2.19
CA HIS A 20 11.12 -0.28 0.75
C HIS A 20 11.99 0.68 -0.07
N GLY A 21 12.11 1.95 0.34
CA GLY A 21 13.02 2.90 -0.28
C GLY A 21 12.79 3.20 -1.76
N GLN A 22 11.55 3.14 -2.25
CA GLN A 22 11.22 3.54 -3.63
C GLN A 22 11.59 5.01 -3.88
N ILE A 23 12.13 5.33 -5.08
CA ILE A 23 12.56 6.68 -5.44
C ILE A 23 11.37 7.64 -5.49
N GLU A 24 10.26 7.22 -6.09
CA GLU A 24 9.02 8.01 -6.15
C GLU A 24 8.41 8.19 -4.77
N LEU A 25 8.06 9.43 -4.42
CA LEU A 25 7.36 9.77 -3.18
C LEU A 25 5.90 9.29 -3.22
N ASN A 26 5.28 9.15 -2.06
CA ASN A 26 3.85 8.90 -1.98
C ASN A 26 3.10 10.19 -2.31
N ALA A 27 2.28 10.14 -3.35
CA ALA A 27 1.49 11.27 -3.79
C ALA A 27 0.10 10.82 -4.27
N ALA A 28 -0.88 11.68 -4.05
CA ALA A 28 -2.23 11.52 -4.56
C ALA A 28 -2.81 12.85 -5.00
N VAL A 29 -3.69 12.80 -5.99
CA VAL A 29 -4.52 13.94 -6.43
C VAL A 29 -5.96 13.47 -6.41
N ALA A 30 -6.82 14.20 -5.71
CA ALA A 30 -8.26 13.94 -5.72
C ALA A 30 -9.01 15.16 -6.27
N ALA A 31 -9.97 14.92 -7.12
CA ALA A 31 -10.86 15.94 -7.67
C ALA A 31 -12.30 15.55 -7.31
N TYR A 32 -13.02 16.47 -6.66
CA TYR A 32 -14.43 16.29 -6.35
C TYR A 32 -15.29 17.28 -7.14
N GLU A 33 -16.34 16.75 -7.75
CA GLU A 33 -17.32 17.51 -8.53
C GLU A 33 -18.64 17.60 -7.72
N PRO A 34 -18.92 18.71 -7.02
CA PRO A 34 -20.08 18.83 -6.15
C PRO A 34 -21.42 18.65 -6.87
N GLU A 35 -21.55 19.19 -8.08
CA GLU A 35 -22.78 19.13 -8.88
C GLU A 35 -23.19 17.70 -9.27
N ARG A 36 -22.22 16.79 -9.36
CA ARG A 36 -22.43 15.39 -9.74
C ARG A 36 -22.24 14.43 -8.59
N ASP A 37 -21.79 14.94 -7.43
CA ASP A 37 -21.35 14.17 -6.29
C ASP A 37 -20.38 13.04 -6.72
N ARG A 38 -19.34 13.41 -7.49
CA ARG A 38 -18.35 12.47 -8.02
C ARG A 38 -16.96 12.79 -7.54
N LEU A 39 -16.22 11.73 -7.22
CA LEU A 39 -14.81 11.80 -6.80
C LEU A 39 -13.95 11.05 -7.82
N THR A 40 -12.89 11.70 -8.31
CA THR A 40 -11.81 11.04 -9.07
C THR A 40 -10.53 11.13 -8.25
N SER A 41 -9.95 10.00 -7.90
CA SER A 41 -8.68 9.91 -7.17
C SER A 41 -7.59 9.31 -8.05
N HIS A 42 -6.51 10.05 -8.27
CA HIS A 42 -5.29 9.58 -8.90
C HIS A 42 -4.29 9.23 -7.81
N SER A 43 -3.85 7.99 -7.75
CA SER A 43 -2.88 7.55 -6.74
C SER A 43 -1.92 6.51 -7.30
N VAL A 44 -0.68 6.57 -6.80
CA VAL A 44 0.40 5.62 -7.12
C VAL A 44 0.23 4.29 -6.38
N THR A 45 -0.96 3.74 -6.42
CA THR A 45 -1.33 2.47 -5.75
C THR A 45 -0.99 1.24 -6.61
N GLN A 46 -0.66 0.11 -5.96
CA GLN A 46 -0.53 -1.18 -6.64
C GLN A 46 -1.89 -1.86 -6.87
N VAL A 47 -2.90 -1.49 -6.08
CA VAL A 47 -4.21 -2.15 -6.02
C VAL A 47 -5.36 -1.13 -6.06
N PRO A 48 -5.64 -0.53 -7.21
CA PRO A 48 -6.66 0.51 -7.34
C PRO A 48 -8.04 0.06 -6.87
N TYR A 49 -8.35 -1.22 -6.96
CA TYR A 49 -9.63 -1.76 -6.49
C TYR A 49 -9.79 -1.66 -4.97
N TYR A 50 -8.76 -1.97 -4.20
CA TYR A 50 -8.83 -1.84 -2.73
C TYR A 50 -8.92 -0.39 -2.31
N LEU A 51 -8.16 0.50 -2.96
CA LEU A 51 -8.28 1.94 -2.71
C LEU A 51 -9.70 2.44 -2.99
N HIS A 52 -10.31 1.99 -4.09
CA HIS A 52 -11.68 2.34 -4.46
C HIS A 52 -12.69 1.94 -3.38
N LEU A 53 -12.63 0.70 -2.88
CA LEU A 53 -13.52 0.23 -1.81
C LEU A 53 -13.30 1.00 -0.51
N THR A 54 -12.03 1.24 -0.14
CA THR A 54 -11.69 1.97 1.08
C THR A 54 -12.18 3.42 1.02
N LEU A 55 -12.02 4.11 -0.11
CA LEU A 55 -12.54 5.46 -0.31
C LEU A 55 -14.07 5.51 -0.17
N ALA A 56 -14.78 4.56 -0.78
CA ALA A 56 -16.24 4.47 -0.67
C ALA A 56 -16.69 4.31 0.79
N GLN A 57 -16.02 3.43 1.53
CA GLN A 57 -16.32 3.19 2.94
C GLN A 57 -15.99 4.40 3.82
N CYS A 58 -14.79 4.97 3.68
CA CYS A 58 -14.33 6.07 4.52
C CYS A 58 -15.12 7.36 4.30
N LEU A 59 -15.54 7.63 3.05
CA LEU A 59 -16.29 8.84 2.72
C LEU A 59 -17.82 8.66 2.82
N GLY A 60 -18.29 7.45 3.04
CA GLY A 60 -19.72 7.14 3.02
C GLY A 60 -20.37 7.45 1.66
N MET A 61 -19.60 7.26 0.57
CA MET A 61 -20.07 7.49 -0.80
C MET A 61 -20.38 6.18 -1.50
N ASP A 62 -21.38 6.21 -2.39
CA ASP A 62 -21.62 5.09 -3.29
C ASP A 62 -20.40 4.87 -4.20
N SER A 63 -19.94 3.63 -4.29
CA SER A 63 -18.75 3.26 -5.06
C SER A 63 -18.86 3.63 -6.55
N SER A 64 -20.06 3.64 -7.12
CA SER A 64 -20.31 4.06 -8.51
C SER A 64 -19.99 5.55 -8.77
N ARG A 65 -19.89 6.36 -7.73
CA ARG A 65 -19.54 7.78 -7.79
C ARG A 65 -18.04 8.06 -7.60
N ILE A 66 -17.26 7.02 -7.34
CA ILE A 66 -15.81 7.12 -7.12
C ILE A 66 -15.09 6.47 -8.29
N ARG A 67 -14.09 7.17 -8.82
CA ARG A 67 -13.16 6.65 -9.82
C ARG A 67 -11.75 6.70 -9.28
N VAL A 68 -11.06 5.57 -9.27
CA VAL A 68 -9.63 5.49 -8.96
C VAL A 68 -8.85 5.33 -10.26
N VAL A 69 -7.89 6.20 -10.49
CA VAL A 69 -6.97 6.17 -11.63
C VAL A 69 -5.58 5.88 -11.12
N LYS A 70 -5.01 4.80 -11.60
CA LYS A 70 -3.61 4.45 -11.35
C LYS A 70 -2.75 5.02 -12.49
N PRO A 71 -1.92 6.04 -12.23
CA PRO A 71 -0.94 6.53 -13.20
C PRO A 71 0.25 5.55 -13.32
N PHE A 72 1.32 5.96 -13.98
CA PHE A 72 2.60 5.26 -13.89
C PHE A 72 3.09 5.24 -12.44
N VAL A 73 3.64 4.12 -12.00
CA VAL A 73 4.07 3.90 -10.62
C VAL A 73 5.58 3.70 -10.60
N GLY A 74 6.29 4.61 -9.92
CA GLY A 74 7.73 4.60 -9.77
C GLY A 74 8.23 3.70 -8.64
N GLY A 75 7.68 2.48 -8.56
CA GLY A 75 8.02 1.46 -7.58
C GLY A 75 6.97 1.28 -6.49
N GLY A 76 6.71 0.04 -6.12
CA GLY A 76 5.73 -0.29 -5.07
C GLY A 76 6.29 -1.25 -4.03
N PHE A 77 6.90 -2.36 -4.46
CA PHE A 77 7.58 -3.36 -3.63
C PHE A 77 6.74 -3.91 -2.46
N GLY A 78 5.41 -3.81 -2.56
CA GLY A 78 4.48 -4.16 -1.49
C GLY A 78 4.06 -3.00 -0.58
N HIS A 79 4.77 -1.88 -0.58
CA HIS A 79 4.45 -0.68 0.20
C HIS A 79 3.07 -0.09 -0.15
N ARG A 80 2.71 -0.12 -1.44
CA ARG A 80 1.49 0.50 -1.98
C ARG A 80 0.37 -0.51 -2.27
N VAL A 81 0.42 -1.69 -1.63
CA VAL A 81 -0.64 -2.71 -1.75
C VAL A 81 -1.85 -2.33 -0.91
N GLU A 82 -1.65 -1.75 0.25
CA GLU A 82 -2.75 -1.27 1.08
C GLU A 82 -2.97 0.22 0.87
N PRO A 83 -4.24 0.68 0.92
CA PRO A 83 -4.53 2.10 0.93
C PRO A 83 -3.86 2.79 2.12
N LEU A 84 -3.18 3.89 1.86
CA LEU A 84 -2.48 4.67 2.88
C LEU A 84 -3.37 5.84 3.34
N ASN A 85 -3.25 6.23 4.60
CA ASN A 85 -4.12 7.25 5.20
C ASN A 85 -4.14 8.57 4.42
N PHE A 86 -3.02 8.98 3.82
CA PHE A 86 -2.94 10.23 3.07
C PHE A 86 -3.88 10.24 1.85
N GLU A 87 -4.18 9.08 1.24
CA GLU A 87 -5.10 8.97 0.10
C GLU A 87 -6.53 9.31 0.51
N MET A 88 -6.98 8.79 1.68
CA MET A 88 -8.29 9.12 2.25
C MET A 88 -8.37 10.58 2.67
N VAL A 89 -7.32 11.10 3.29
CA VAL A 89 -7.23 12.52 3.67
C VAL A 89 -7.31 13.42 2.43
N THR A 90 -6.58 13.10 1.36
CA THR A 90 -6.63 13.85 0.10
C THR A 90 -8.03 13.89 -0.48
N ALA A 91 -8.72 12.75 -0.49
CA ALA A 91 -10.08 12.64 -0.99
C ALA A 91 -11.10 13.41 -0.13
N ALA A 92 -10.97 13.32 1.20
CA ALA A 92 -11.82 14.07 2.13
C ALA A 92 -11.62 15.59 1.99
N LEU A 93 -10.38 16.04 1.85
CA LEU A 93 -10.06 17.44 1.61
C LEU A 93 -10.61 17.94 0.27
N ALA A 94 -10.51 17.15 -0.80
CA ALA A 94 -11.08 17.49 -2.10
C ALA A 94 -12.60 17.68 -2.01
N ARG A 95 -13.28 16.78 -1.28
CA ARG A 95 -14.72 16.89 -1.02
C ARG A 95 -15.07 18.14 -0.21
N ALA A 96 -14.32 18.43 0.85
CA ALA A 96 -14.53 19.60 1.69
C ALA A 96 -14.27 20.92 0.92
N ALA A 97 -13.25 20.94 0.06
CA ALA A 97 -12.92 22.09 -0.80
C ALA A 97 -13.86 22.26 -2.00
N GLY A 98 -14.64 21.22 -2.34
CA GLY A 98 -15.48 21.22 -3.54
C GLY A 98 -14.66 21.30 -4.84
N GLY A 99 -13.44 20.73 -4.87
CA GLY A 99 -12.52 20.89 -5.99
C GLY A 99 -11.36 19.89 -5.98
N MET A 100 -10.21 20.33 -6.52
CA MET A 100 -9.03 19.49 -6.64
C MET A 100 -8.04 19.75 -5.50
N VAL A 101 -7.54 18.67 -4.90
CA VAL A 101 -6.49 18.70 -3.88
C VAL A 101 -5.38 17.72 -4.26
N ARG A 102 -4.13 18.14 -4.09
CA ARG A 102 -2.93 17.30 -4.19
C ARG A 102 -2.25 17.22 -2.84
N THR A 103 -1.85 16.02 -2.46
CA THR A 103 -0.95 15.76 -1.33
C THR A 103 0.26 14.99 -1.82
N GLU A 104 1.40 15.28 -1.21
CA GLU A 104 2.66 14.58 -1.47
C GLU A 104 3.41 14.51 -0.16
N LEU A 105 3.88 13.32 0.18
CA LEU A 105 4.70 13.10 1.38
C LEU A 105 6.16 13.39 1.06
N SER A 106 6.86 14.00 2.01
CA SER A 106 8.31 14.11 1.95
C SER A 106 8.98 12.72 2.03
N ARG A 107 10.29 12.65 1.76
CA ARG A 107 11.04 11.39 1.89
C ARG A 107 10.99 10.85 3.32
N GLU A 108 11.12 11.71 4.31
CA GLU A 108 11.03 11.36 5.72
C GLU A 108 9.65 10.80 6.08
N GLU A 109 8.58 11.50 5.68
CA GLU A 109 7.21 11.04 5.89
C GLU A 109 6.93 9.70 5.19
N CYS A 110 7.50 9.48 3.99
CA CYS A 110 7.39 8.19 3.32
C CYS A 110 8.02 7.05 4.14
N PHE A 111 9.11 7.29 4.85
CA PHE A 111 9.72 6.31 5.74
C PHE A 111 8.94 6.11 7.05
N LEU A 112 8.26 7.14 7.54
CA LEU A 112 7.50 7.06 8.78
C LEU A 112 6.09 6.45 8.60
N THR A 113 5.55 6.51 7.39
CA THR A 113 4.16 6.08 7.11
C THR A 113 4.05 4.74 6.39
N HIS A 114 5.17 4.06 6.13
CA HIS A 114 5.14 2.77 5.43
C HIS A 114 4.98 1.60 6.40
N ARG A 115 4.49 0.47 5.85
CA ARG A 115 4.70 -0.84 6.43
C ARG A 115 6.03 -1.37 5.91
N GLY A 116 7.03 -1.48 6.76
CA GLY A 116 8.28 -2.14 6.44
C GLY A 116 8.10 -3.63 6.17
N ARG A 117 9.14 -4.27 5.70
CA ARG A 117 9.25 -5.72 5.77
C ARG A 117 9.64 -6.07 7.21
N PRO A 118 8.81 -6.82 7.96
CA PRO A 118 9.06 -7.07 9.37
C PRO A 118 10.34 -7.89 9.57
N GLU A 119 10.97 -7.67 10.71
CA GLU A 119 12.02 -8.55 11.22
C GLU A 119 11.47 -9.99 11.34
N THR A 120 12.26 -10.96 10.91
CA THR A 120 11.80 -12.34 10.82
C THR A 120 12.91 -13.32 11.15
N ASP A 121 12.65 -14.24 12.07
CA ASP A 121 13.47 -15.42 12.35
C ASP A 121 12.85 -16.65 11.70
N ILE A 122 13.59 -17.28 10.80
CA ILE A 122 13.16 -18.48 10.10
C ILE A 122 14.01 -19.66 10.52
N ARG A 123 13.42 -20.64 11.18
CA ARG A 123 14.05 -21.94 11.46
C ARG A 123 13.64 -22.95 10.42
N LEU A 124 14.58 -23.36 9.60
CA LEU A 124 14.37 -24.34 8.55
C LEU A 124 14.98 -25.68 8.93
N LYS A 125 14.18 -26.75 8.80
CA LYS A 125 14.64 -28.13 9.00
C LYS A 125 14.28 -28.97 7.79
N LEU A 126 15.28 -29.49 7.12
CA LEU A 126 15.17 -30.34 5.93
C LEU A 126 15.64 -31.75 6.21
N GLY A 127 14.88 -32.73 5.77
CA GLY A 127 15.26 -34.12 5.76
C GLY A 127 15.37 -34.64 4.33
N LEU A 128 16.50 -35.26 4.01
CA LEU A 128 16.76 -35.92 2.73
C LEU A 128 16.83 -37.44 2.95
N LYS A 129 16.23 -38.17 2.04
CA LYS A 129 16.31 -39.65 1.98
C LYS A 129 17.13 -40.02 0.74
N LYS A 130 18.10 -40.93 0.91
CA LYS A 130 18.85 -41.54 -0.20
C LYS A 130 17.99 -42.53 -0.98
#